data_6012fe34b3b8539dc451861f592982ee
#
_entry.id   6012fe34b3b8539dc451861f592982ee
#
_cell.length_a   1.000
_cell.length_b   1.000
_cell.length_c   1.000
_cell.angle_alpha   90.00
_cell.angle_beta   90.00
_cell.angle_gamma   90.00
#
_symmetry.space_group_name_H-M   'P 1'
#
loop_
_entity.id
_entity.type
_entity.pdbx_description
1 polymer ?
#
loop_
_entity_poly.entity_id
_entity_poly.type
_entity_poly.pdbx_seq_one_letter_code
_entity_poly.pdbx_strand_id
1 'polypeptide(L)'
;MVVFYRCVLASILPSTISRVIYLDSDTLVLGSLKELWDTNLNQLALAGVQDTVSPNPSYFKRLQYAPSYNYINGGVLLLNLAYWRKHNIEQQCIKYYQQYPDRIILNDQDILNALLYDQKVLIDIKWNVQDDFYRNNRYTSPAWKPSYTDAILHPIILHYSGRKPWAYHAMHPLRHLFFHYQRLTPYDDSAKQKKISTRIYRFIHLLPYILGLKPKKYVNLKKIRENSQITKL
;
A
#
# COMPACT_ATOMS: atom_id res chain seq x y z
N MET A 1 -4.74 -17.56 -8.31
CA MET A 1 -6.12 -17.14 -8.66
C MET A 1 -6.67 -16.05 -7.72
N VAL A 2 -6.46 -16.13 -6.41
CA VAL A 2 -6.97 -15.16 -5.40
C VAL A 2 -6.52 -13.71 -5.64
N VAL A 3 -5.38 -13.51 -6.28
CA VAL A 3 -4.76 -12.19 -6.48
C VAL A 3 -5.49 -11.31 -7.50
N PHE A 4 -6.31 -11.90 -8.38
CA PHE A 4 -6.99 -11.18 -9.47
C PHE A 4 -8.43 -10.76 -9.14
N TYR A 5 -8.91 -10.95 -7.91
CA TYR A 5 -10.31 -10.64 -7.55
C TYR A 5 -10.69 -9.18 -7.76
N ARG A 6 -9.74 -8.23 -7.60
CA ARG A 6 -10.05 -6.82 -7.84
C ARG A 6 -10.37 -6.53 -9.31
N CYS A 7 -9.84 -7.31 -10.25
CA CYS A 7 -10.12 -7.12 -11.67
C CYS A 7 -11.58 -7.47 -12.06
N VAL A 8 -12.25 -8.32 -11.27
CA VAL A 8 -13.62 -8.81 -11.56
C VAL A 8 -14.70 -8.18 -10.66
N LEU A 9 -14.35 -7.19 -9.84
CA LEU A 9 -15.30 -6.55 -8.91
C LEU A 9 -16.50 -5.91 -9.63
N ALA A 10 -16.30 -5.42 -10.85
CA ALA A 10 -17.36 -4.77 -11.62
C ALA A 10 -18.47 -5.73 -12.06
N SER A 11 -18.16 -7.03 -12.28
CA SER A 11 -19.13 -8.07 -12.63
C SER A 11 -19.73 -8.78 -11.42
N ILE A 12 -18.93 -8.94 -10.33
CA ILE A 12 -19.39 -9.63 -9.11
C ILE A 12 -20.35 -8.76 -8.29
N LEU A 13 -20.09 -7.44 -8.22
CA LEU A 13 -20.91 -6.53 -7.41
C LEU A 13 -22.18 -6.10 -8.17
N PRO A 14 -23.29 -5.89 -7.46
CA PRO A 14 -24.54 -5.40 -8.06
C PRO A 14 -24.33 -4.15 -8.92
N SER A 15 -25.07 -4.04 -10.03
CA SER A 15 -24.96 -2.90 -10.96
C SER A 15 -25.30 -1.54 -10.33
N THR A 16 -26.06 -1.55 -9.24
CA THR A 16 -26.39 -0.36 -8.45
C THR A 16 -25.19 0.22 -7.70
N ILE A 17 -24.13 -0.58 -7.46
CA ILE A 17 -22.89 -0.10 -6.84
C ILE A 17 -22.00 0.50 -7.94
N SER A 18 -21.90 1.82 -7.97
CA SER A 18 -21.12 2.57 -8.99
C SER A 18 -19.67 2.78 -8.61
N ARG A 19 -19.32 2.72 -7.29
CA ARG A 19 -17.94 2.88 -6.81
C ARG A 19 -17.67 2.05 -5.56
N VAL A 20 -16.40 1.71 -5.31
CA VAL A 20 -15.96 1.01 -4.09
C VAL A 20 -14.57 1.47 -3.69
N ILE A 21 -14.29 1.40 -2.38
CA ILE A 21 -12.91 1.41 -1.88
C ILE A 21 -12.46 -0.04 -1.73
N TYR A 22 -11.43 -0.41 -2.45
CA TYR A 22 -10.75 -1.70 -2.31
C TYR A 22 -9.57 -1.57 -1.34
N LEU A 23 -9.46 -2.52 -0.42
CA LEU A 23 -8.37 -2.59 0.55
C LEU A 23 -7.77 -4.00 0.57
N ASP A 24 -6.45 -4.11 0.49
CA ASP A 24 -5.75 -5.36 0.75
C ASP A 24 -5.91 -5.77 2.23
N SER A 25 -5.92 -7.07 2.50
CA SER A 25 -6.15 -7.64 3.85
C SER A 25 -5.03 -7.31 4.87
N ASP A 26 -3.91 -6.78 4.42
CA ASP A 26 -2.78 -6.34 5.24
C ASP A 26 -2.72 -4.82 5.44
N THR A 27 -3.86 -4.16 5.26
CA THR A 27 -4.05 -2.74 5.57
C THR A 27 -4.70 -2.55 6.94
N LEU A 28 -4.48 -1.39 7.53
CA LEU A 28 -5.10 -0.95 8.78
C LEU A 28 -5.64 0.47 8.62
N VAL A 29 -6.96 0.62 8.72
CA VAL A 29 -7.63 1.92 8.64
C VAL A 29 -7.58 2.59 10.00
N LEU A 30 -7.00 3.80 10.05
CA LEU A 30 -6.73 4.55 11.28
C LEU A 30 -7.53 5.86 11.36
N GLY A 31 -8.21 6.23 10.29
CA GLY A 31 -8.99 7.47 10.22
C GLY A 31 -10.21 7.36 9.30
N SER A 32 -10.92 8.47 9.13
CA SER A 32 -12.11 8.53 8.27
C SER A 32 -11.73 8.37 6.79
N LEU A 33 -12.47 7.54 6.07
CA LEU A 33 -12.33 7.34 4.63
C LEU A 33 -13.18 8.31 3.79
N LYS A 34 -13.88 9.26 4.42
CA LYS A 34 -14.81 10.15 3.73
C LYS A 34 -14.13 10.96 2.62
N GLU A 35 -12.99 11.57 2.90
CA GLU A 35 -12.25 12.37 1.91
C GLU A 35 -11.75 11.51 0.73
N LEU A 36 -11.33 10.25 1.01
CA LEU A 36 -10.98 9.30 -0.05
C LEU A 36 -12.20 8.95 -0.90
N TRP A 37 -13.35 8.68 -0.25
CA TRP A 37 -14.60 8.36 -0.93
C TRP A 37 -15.07 9.51 -1.82
N ASP A 38 -14.93 10.75 -1.36
CA ASP A 38 -15.37 11.96 -2.06
C ASP A 38 -14.40 12.39 -3.19
N THR A 39 -13.27 11.68 -3.36
CA THR A 39 -12.32 11.96 -4.45
C THR A 39 -13.06 11.94 -5.79
N ASN A 40 -12.94 13.04 -6.53
CA ASN A 40 -13.55 13.14 -7.85
C ASN A 40 -12.77 12.30 -8.87
N LEU A 41 -13.41 11.25 -9.35
CA LEU A 41 -12.84 10.41 -10.41
C LEU A 41 -13.17 10.93 -11.83
N ASN A 42 -14.10 11.88 -11.96
CA ASN A 42 -14.61 12.33 -13.27
C ASN A 42 -14.98 11.11 -14.15
N GLN A 43 -14.36 11.01 -15.34
CA GLN A 43 -14.49 9.90 -16.27
C GLN A 43 -13.32 8.90 -16.19
N LEU A 44 -12.60 8.85 -15.04
CA LEU A 44 -11.44 8.00 -14.84
C LEU A 44 -11.81 6.69 -14.14
N ALA A 45 -10.98 5.67 -14.33
CA ALA A 45 -11.23 4.31 -13.89
C ALA A 45 -11.03 4.11 -12.37
N LEU A 46 -10.06 4.82 -11.79
CA LEU A 46 -9.69 4.64 -10.39
C LEU A 46 -8.87 5.80 -9.82
N ALA A 47 -8.76 5.84 -8.48
CA ALA A 47 -7.72 6.59 -7.79
C ALA A 47 -6.84 5.63 -6.97
N GLY A 48 -5.54 5.95 -6.89
CA GLY A 48 -4.57 5.17 -6.12
C GLY A 48 -3.33 5.99 -5.75
N VAL A 49 -2.60 5.49 -4.76
CA VAL A 49 -1.35 6.09 -4.30
C VAL A 49 -0.19 5.58 -5.15
N GLN A 50 0.73 6.46 -5.51
CA GLN A 50 1.97 6.09 -6.17
C GLN A 50 2.71 5.02 -5.36
N ASP A 51 3.12 3.94 -6.02
CA ASP A 51 3.92 2.88 -5.40
C ASP A 51 5.36 3.34 -5.19
N THR A 52 6.01 2.84 -4.15
CA THR A 52 7.41 3.12 -3.85
C THR A 52 8.38 2.62 -4.93
N VAL A 53 7.97 1.69 -5.78
CA VAL A 53 8.75 1.25 -6.96
C VAL A 53 8.62 2.17 -8.16
N SER A 54 7.65 3.08 -8.16
CA SER A 54 7.35 3.98 -9.29
C SER A 54 8.57 4.74 -9.85
N PRO A 55 9.58 5.11 -9.05
CA PRO A 55 10.77 5.74 -9.61
C PRO A 55 11.69 4.81 -10.42
N ASN A 56 11.47 3.49 -10.41
CA ASN A 56 12.31 2.55 -11.15
C ASN A 56 11.86 2.43 -12.62
N PRO A 57 12.69 2.86 -13.59
CA PRO A 57 12.31 2.89 -15.01
C PRO A 57 12.05 1.51 -15.61
N SER A 58 12.53 0.42 -14.99
CA SER A 58 12.33 -0.93 -15.50
C SER A 58 10.86 -1.35 -15.54
N TYR A 59 10.04 -0.85 -14.60
CA TYR A 59 8.59 -1.12 -14.57
C TYR A 59 7.89 -0.55 -15.79
N PHE A 60 8.19 0.70 -16.14
CA PHE A 60 7.60 1.39 -17.29
C PHE A 60 8.04 0.77 -18.63
N LYS A 61 9.33 0.42 -18.74
CA LYS A 61 9.85 -0.28 -19.92
C LYS A 61 9.15 -1.63 -20.12
N ARG A 62 8.96 -2.40 -19.03
CA ARG A 62 8.30 -3.71 -19.05
C ARG A 62 6.81 -3.60 -19.40
N LEU A 63 6.11 -2.63 -18.82
CA LEU A 63 4.67 -2.43 -19.01
C LEU A 63 4.35 -1.53 -20.22
N GLN A 64 5.37 -0.95 -20.88
CA GLN A 64 5.27 -0.19 -22.12
C GLN A 64 4.40 1.08 -22.03
N TYR A 65 4.56 1.87 -20.95
CA TYR A 65 3.99 3.21 -20.87
C TYR A 65 4.99 4.22 -20.27
N ALA A 66 4.71 5.53 -20.45
CA ALA A 66 5.65 6.57 -20.05
C ALA A 66 5.72 6.76 -18.52
N PRO A 67 6.93 6.97 -17.94
CA PRO A 67 7.10 7.18 -16.50
C PRO A 67 6.31 8.36 -15.92
N SER A 68 5.98 9.36 -16.73
CA SER A 68 5.17 10.53 -16.35
C SER A 68 3.79 10.15 -15.78
N TYR A 69 3.26 9.00 -16.16
CA TYR A 69 1.98 8.49 -15.65
C TYR A 69 2.09 7.82 -14.29
N ASN A 70 3.29 7.62 -13.74
CA ASN A 70 3.54 6.95 -12.48
C ASN A 70 2.98 5.51 -12.40
N TYR A 71 3.49 4.75 -11.45
CA TYR A 71 3.03 3.40 -11.13
C TYR A 71 2.33 3.46 -9.78
N ILE A 72 1.09 2.97 -9.69
CA ILE A 72 0.31 2.97 -8.43
C ILE A 72 0.39 1.63 -7.73
N ASN A 73 0.30 1.68 -6.39
CA ASN A 73 0.12 0.49 -5.57
C ASN A 73 -1.32 0.02 -5.57
N GLY A 74 -1.53 -1.28 -5.77
CA GLY A 74 -2.86 -1.89 -5.85
C GLY A 74 -3.56 -2.13 -4.52
N GLY A 75 -2.88 -1.96 -3.38
CA GLY A 75 -3.42 -2.34 -2.06
C GLY A 75 -4.50 -1.42 -1.49
N VAL A 76 -4.59 -0.19 -2.00
CA VAL A 76 -5.69 0.75 -1.69
C VAL A 76 -6.10 1.45 -2.97
N LEU A 77 -7.34 1.24 -3.39
CA LEU A 77 -7.89 1.82 -4.61
C LEU A 77 -9.30 2.34 -4.37
N LEU A 78 -9.62 3.50 -4.91
CA LEU A 78 -11.01 3.90 -5.13
C LEU A 78 -11.36 3.56 -6.59
N LEU A 79 -12.28 2.65 -6.81
CA LEU A 79 -12.64 2.14 -8.13
C LEU A 79 -13.96 2.74 -8.61
N ASN A 80 -14.01 3.21 -9.85
CA ASN A 80 -15.20 3.64 -10.55
C ASN A 80 -15.81 2.44 -11.31
N LEU A 81 -16.66 1.66 -10.65
CA LEU A 81 -17.26 0.46 -11.24
C LEU A 81 -18.18 0.76 -12.42
N ALA A 82 -18.81 1.95 -12.45
CA ALA A 82 -19.60 2.38 -13.60
C ALA A 82 -18.72 2.54 -14.85
N TYR A 83 -17.55 3.18 -14.69
CA TYR A 83 -16.54 3.27 -15.75
C TYR A 83 -16.06 1.88 -16.19
N TRP A 84 -15.73 1.01 -15.21
CA TRP A 84 -15.22 -0.34 -15.48
C TRP A 84 -16.20 -1.16 -16.31
N ARG A 85 -17.51 -1.12 -15.99
CA ARG A 85 -18.56 -1.79 -16.77
C ARG A 85 -18.68 -1.21 -18.17
N LYS A 86 -18.77 0.13 -18.26
CA LYS A 86 -18.91 0.84 -19.55
C LYS A 86 -17.76 0.52 -20.51
N HIS A 87 -16.55 0.37 -19.98
CA HIS A 87 -15.35 0.16 -20.79
C HIS A 87 -14.86 -1.29 -20.81
N ASN A 88 -15.62 -2.25 -20.22
CA ASN A 88 -15.26 -3.68 -20.18
C ASN A 88 -13.85 -3.94 -19.62
N ILE A 89 -13.47 -3.25 -18.53
CA ILE A 89 -12.10 -3.32 -17.96
C ILE A 89 -11.73 -4.74 -17.55
N GLU A 90 -12.66 -5.53 -17.01
CA GLU A 90 -12.43 -6.94 -16.68
C GLU A 90 -11.95 -7.74 -17.91
N GLN A 91 -12.63 -7.65 -19.04
CA GLN A 91 -12.24 -8.34 -20.26
C GLN A 91 -10.89 -7.87 -20.78
N GLN A 92 -10.57 -6.58 -20.60
CA GLN A 92 -9.26 -6.05 -20.94
C GLN A 92 -8.18 -6.65 -20.02
N CYS A 93 -8.44 -6.80 -18.72
CA CYS A 93 -7.51 -7.45 -17.77
C CYS A 93 -7.24 -8.92 -18.17
N ILE A 94 -8.30 -9.68 -18.50
CA ILE A 94 -8.17 -11.08 -18.95
C ILE A 94 -7.33 -11.17 -20.22
N LYS A 95 -7.66 -10.33 -21.23
CA LYS A 95 -6.91 -10.25 -22.49
C LYS A 95 -5.44 -9.92 -22.26
N TYR A 96 -5.15 -8.91 -21.42
CA TYR A 96 -3.79 -8.50 -21.13
C TYR A 96 -2.99 -9.64 -20.47
N TYR A 97 -3.60 -10.32 -19.50
CA TYR A 97 -3.00 -11.49 -18.86
C TYR A 97 -2.66 -12.61 -19.86
N GLN A 98 -3.55 -12.87 -20.81
CA GLN A 98 -3.33 -13.90 -21.84
C GLN A 98 -2.25 -13.53 -22.86
N GLN A 99 -2.22 -12.26 -23.27
CA GLN A 99 -1.30 -11.78 -24.30
C GLN A 99 0.10 -11.50 -23.81
N TYR A 100 0.24 -11.07 -22.54
CA TYR A 100 1.51 -10.55 -22.02
C TYR A 100 1.89 -11.13 -20.65
N PRO A 101 1.86 -12.46 -20.47
CA PRO A 101 2.17 -13.08 -19.16
C PRO A 101 3.58 -12.72 -18.66
N ASP A 102 4.56 -12.59 -19.55
CA ASP A 102 5.94 -12.25 -19.22
C ASP A 102 6.12 -10.81 -18.71
N ARG A 103 5.13 -9.94 -18.94
CA ARG A 103 5.14 -8.57 -18.40
C ARG A 103 4.57 -8.48 -16.99
N ILE A 104 4.00 -9.57 -16.45
CA ILE A 104 3.30 -9.57 -15.17
C ILE A 104 4.20 -10.18 -14.11
N ILE A 105 4.72 -9.32 -13.21
CA ILE A 105 5.55 -9.70 -12.05
C ILE A 105 4.78 -9.45 -10.74
N LEU A 106 4.10 -8.29 -10.65
CA LEU A 106 3.31 -7.89 -9.49
C LEU A 106 1.80 -8.16 -9.73
N ASN A 107 1.49 -9.27 -10.39
CA ASN A 107 0.14 -9.78 -10.60
C ASN A 107 -0.81 -8.72 -11.21
N ASP A 108 -2.01 -8.58 -10.64
CA ASP A 108 -3.05 -7.66 -11.09
C ASP A 108 -2.66 -6.17 -10.95
N GLN A 109 -1.74 -5.83 -10.04
CA GLN A 109 -1.21 -4.47 -9.94
C GLN A 109 -0.52 -4.05 -11.25
N ASP A 110 0.27 -4.94 -11.87
CA ASP A 110 0.90 -4.68 -13.17
C ASP A 110 -0.14 -4.52 -14.28
N ILE A 111 -1.17 -5.37 -14.29
CA ILE A 111 -2.25 -5.31 -15.29
C ILE A 111 -2.98 -3.97 -15.21
N LEU A 112 -3.38 -3.56 -14.00
CA LEU A 112 -4.09 -2.29 -13.81
C LEU A 112 -3.22 -1.09 -14.21
N ASN A 113 -1.93 -1.12 -13.85
CA ASN A 113 -1.01 -0.06 -14.24
C ASN A 113 -0.77 -0.01 -15.75
N ALA A 114 -0.68 -1.16 -16.43
CA ALA A 114 -0.50 -1.22 -17.87
C ALA A 114 -1.74 -0.77 -18.66
N LEU A 115 -2.93 -1.14 -18.18
CA LEU A 115 -4.18 -0.82 -18.90
C LEU A 115 -4.73 0.56 -18.59
N LEU A 116 -4.50 1.04 -17.35
CA LEU A 116 -5.15 2.24 -16.82
C LEU A 116 -4.12 3.35 -16.47
N TYR A 117 -2.94 3.31 -17.10
CA TYR A 117 -1.86 4.24 -16.79
C TYR A 117 -2.27 5.71 -16.91
N ASP A 118 -3.13 6.06 -17.88
CA ASP A 118 -3.66 7.39 -18.15
C ASP A 118 -5.10 7.59 -17.66
N GLN A 119 -5.73 6.55 -17.08
CA GLN A 119 -7.13 6.54 -16.61
C GLN A 119 -7.24 6.53 -15.09
N LYS A 120 -6.32 7.19 -14.39
CA LYS A 120 -6.25 7.21 -12.92
C LYS A 120 -5.99 8.57 -12.32
N VAL A 121 -6.45 8.75 -11.08
CA VAL A 121 -6.10 9.89 -10.21
C VAL A 121 -5.02 9.46 -9.23
N LEU A 122 -3.94 10.23 -9.12
CA LEU A 122 -2.99 10.05 -8.02
C LEU A 122 -3.51 10.77 -6.79
N ILE A 123 -3.56 10.06 -5.67
CA ILE A 123 -3.97 10.58 -4.37
C ILE A 123 -2.79 10.61 -3.38
N ASP A 124 -2.97 11.38 -2.30
CA ASP A 124 -1.95 11.56 -1.27
C ASP A 124 -1.55 10.24 -0.62
N ILE A 125 -0.27 10.13 -0.26
CA ILE A 125 0.32 8.92 0.33
C ILE A 125 -0.31 8.53 1.67
N LYS A 126 -0.95 9.46 2.41
CA LYS A 126 -1.68 9.16 3.66
C LYS A 126 -2.74 8.08 3.50
N TRP A 127 -3.24 7.89 2.26
CA TRP A 127 -4.26 6.90 1.91
C TRP A 127 -3.72 5.50 1.65
N ASN A 128 -2.40 5.34 1.56
CA ASN A 128 -1.75 4.02 1.40
C ASN A 128 -0.29 4.12 1.82
N VAL A 129 -0.04 4.26 3.12
CA VAL A 129 1.32 4.41 3.65
C VAL A 129 1.99 3.03 3.72
N GLN A 130 2.69 2.69 2.66
CA GLN A 130 3.34 1.39 2.44
C GLN A 130 4.56 1.20 3.36
N ASP A 131 4.95 -0.06 3.62
CA ASP A 131 6.11 -0.42 4.47
C ASP A 131 7.39 0.32 4.06
N ASP A 132 7.63 0.45 2.76
CA ASP A 132 8.85 1.07 2.24
C ASP A 132 8.96 2.57 2.52
N PHE A 133 7.84 3.27 2.77
CA PHE A 133 7.89 4.66 3.25
C PHE A 133 8.57 4.80 4.62
N TYR A 134 8.59 3.74 5.41
CA TYR A 134 9.24 3.72 6.71
C TYR A 134 10.69 3.24 6.68
N ARG A 135 11.24 2.86 5.51
CA ARG A 135 12.62 2.35 5.39
C ARG A 135 13.63 3.47 5.24
N ASN A 136 14.82 3.29 5.83
CA ASN A 136 15.90 4.27 5.78
C ASN A 136 16.47 4.46 4.36
N ASN A 137 16.61 3.38 3.59
CA ASN A 137 17.26 3.38 2.26
C ASN A 137 16.21 3.26 1.15
N ARG A 138 15.18 4.09 1.20
CA ARG A 138 14.19 4.11 0.14
C ARG A 138 14.51 5.14 -0.93
N TYR A 139 14.00 4.89 -2.11
CA TYR A 139 13.93 5.90 -3.13
C TYR A 139 12.82 6.93 -2.78
N THR A 140 13.14 8.22 -2.85
CA THR A 140 12.16 9.29 -2.57
C THR A 140 11.74 9.97 -3.85
N SER A 141 10.45 9.89 -4.18
CA SER A 141 9.89 10.70 -5.27
C SER A 141 9.70 12.15 -4.81
N PRO A 142 10.04 13.16 -5.62
CA PRO A 142 9.72 14.54 -5.33
C PRO A 142 8.24 14.79 -5.05
N ALA A 143 7.34 14.04 -5.69
CA ALA A 143 5.90 14.11 -5.51
C ALA A 143 5.44 13.78 -4.08
N TRP A 144 6.22 13.04 -3.29
CA TRP A 144 5.86 12.68 -1.92
C TRP A 144 6.29 13.71 -0.88
N LYS A 145 7.27 14.56 -1.20
CA LYS A 145 7.89 15.48 -0.23
C LYS A 145 6.89 16.33 0.56
N PRO A 146 5.87 16.93 -0.03
CA PRO A 146 4.98 17.85 0.70
C PRO A 146 4.22 17.19 1.86
N SER A 147 3.73 15.96 1.67
CA SER A 147 2.90 15.25 2.65
C SER A 147 3.62 14.14 3.39
N TYR A 148 4.86 13.82 2.99
CA TYR A 148 5.56 12.62 3.46
C TYR A 148 5.68 12.53 4.99
N THR A 149 6.16 13.59 5.64
CA THR A 149 6.41 13.55 7.09
C THR A 149 5.11 13.38 7.87
N ASP A 150 4.06 14.10 7.46
CA ASP A 150 2.76 13.96 8.09
C ASP A 150 2.14 12.58 7.86
N ALA A 151 2.18 12.07 6.65
CA ALA A 151 1.63 10.78 6.30
C ALA A 151 2.27 9.62 7.08
N ILE A 152 3.60 9.59 7.25
CA ILE A 152 4.26 8.53 8.02
C ILE A 152 4.05 8.65 9.53
N LEU A 153 3.78 9.86 10.05
CA LEU A 153 3.48 10.08 11.46
C LEU A 153 2.00 9.85 11.77
N HIS A 154 1.11 10.17 10.83
CA HIS A 154 -0.35 10.13 10.97
C HIS A 154 -1.02 9.46 9.75
N PRO A 155 -0.71 8.18 9.43
CA PRO A 155 -1.33 7.49 8.31
C PRO A 155 -2.84 7.37 8.50
N ILE A 156 -3.62 7.60 7.44
CA ILE A 156 -5.05 7.29 7.44
C ILE A 156 -5.26 5.80 7.12
N ILE A 157 -4.52 5.28 6.15
CA ILE A 157 -4.45 3.85 5.88
C ILE A 157 -2.98 3.42 5.91
N LEU A 158 -2.64 2.58 6.89
CA LEU A 158 -1.34 1.95 7.01
C LEU A 158 -1.35 0.62 6.26
N HIS A 159 -0.41 0.41 5.34
CA HIS A 159 -0.33 -0.79 4.55
C HIS A 159 0.97 -1.56 4.87
N TYR A 160 0.83 -2.71 5.49
CA TYR A 160 1.95 -3.61 5.80
C TYR A 160 2.38 -4.39 4.53
N SER A 161 2.61 -3.69 3.42
CA SER A 161 2.94 -4.25 2.11
C SER A 161 4.22 -5.08 2.09
N GLY A 162 5.12 -4.84 3.05
CA GLY A 162 6.33 -5.62 3.24
C GLY A 162 6.13 -6.81 4.17
N ARG A 163 7.00 -6.91 5.20
CA ARG A 163 6.94 -7.99 6.17
C ARG A 163 5.78 -7.80 7.15
N LYS A 164 4.91 -8.81 7.19
CA LYS A 164 3.66 -8.74 7.95
C LYS A 164 3.90 -8.57 9.46
N PRO A 165 3.10 -7.74 10.17
CA PRO A 165 3.31 -7.38 11.57
C PRO A 165 3.24 -8.56 12.53
N TRP A 166 2.50 -9.61 12.20
CA TRP A 166 2.41 -10.84 13.01
C TRP A 166 3.67 -11.70 12.95
N ALA A 167 4.54 -11.51 11.96
CA ALA A 167 5.81 -12.25 11.91
C ALA A 167 6.72 -11.84 13.09
N TYR A 168 7.32 -12.83 13.77
CA TYR A 168 8.16 -12.57 14.96
C TYR A 168 9.33 -11.61 14.67
N HIS A 169 9.88 -11.65 13.46
CA HIS A 169 11.00 -10.84 13.02
C HIS A 169 10.59 -9.51 12.33
N ALA A 170 9.29 -9.18 12.33
CA ALA A 170 8.83 -7.91 11.80
C ALA A 170 9.35 -6.73 12.63
N MET A 171 9.89 -5.72 11.95
CA MET A 171 10.54 -4.55 12.55
C MET A 171 9.82 -3.24 12.24
N HIS A 172 8.65 -3.31 11.59
CA HIS A 172 7.87 -2.12 11.21
C HIS A 172 7.61 -1.22 12.43
N PRO A 173 7.90 0.09 12.38
CA PRO A 173 7.83 0.98 13.55
C PRO A 173 6.43 1.08 14.15
N LEU A 174 5.38 0.94 13.32
CA LEU A 174 3.98 0.94 13.76
C LEU A 174 3.38 -0.47 13.93
N ARG A 175 4.24 -1.50 14.08
CA ARG A 175 3.80 -2.89 14.32
C ARG A 175 2.82 -3.02 15.49
N HIS A 176 3.00 -2.21 16.52
CA HIS A 176 2.17 -2.24 17.73
C HIS A 176 0.69 -1.91 17.46
N LEU A 177 0.39 -1.10 16.44
CA LEU A 177 -0.98 -0.77 16.06
C LEU A 177 -1.75 -2.01 15.60
N PHE A 178 -1.10 -2.89 14.80
CA PHE A 178 -1.73 -4.15 14.40
C PHE A 178 -2.23 -4.95 15.62
N PHE A 179 -1.38 -5.14 16.63
CA PHE A 179 -1.77 -5.90 17.83
C PHE A 179 -2.77 -5.16 18.72
N HIS A 180 -2.76 -3.83 18.70
CA HIS A 180 -3.77 -3.04 19.40
C HIS A 180 -5.15 -3.34 18.80
N TYR A 181 -5.31 -3.23 17.48
CA TYR A 181 -6.60 -3.48 16.83
C TYR A 181 -6.98 -4.97 16.82
N GLN A 182 -6.02 -5.88 16.67
CA GLN A 182 -6.28 -7.32 16.74
C GLN A 182 -6.95 -7.71 18.07
N ARG A 183 -6.51 -7.14 19.19
CA ARG A 183 -7.12 -7.40 20.52
C ARG A 183 -8.57 -6.92 20.65
N LEU A 184 -9.03 -6.05 19.77
CA LEU A 184 -10.42 -5.59 19.72
C LEU A 184 -11.32 -6.51 18.89
N THR A 185 -10.77 -7.58 18.32
CA THR A 185 -11.47 -8.54 17.47
C THR A 185 -11.54 -9.91 18.16
N PRO A 186 -12.48 -10.79 17.73
CA PRO A 186 -12.51 -12.18 18.20
C PRO A 186 -11.26 -13.01 17.84
N TYR A 187 -10.40 -12.49 16.99
CA TYR A 187 -9.19 -13.17 16.49
C TYR A 187 -7.92 -12.75 17.26
N ASP A 188 -8.03 -12.45 18.56
CA ASP A 188 -6.87 -12.10 19.38
C ASP A 188 -5.91 -13.30 19.52
N ASP A 189 -4.76 -13.20 18.88
CA ASP A 189 -3.67 -14.17 18.95
C ASP A 189 -2.52 -13.70 19.88
N SER A 190 -2.83 -12.76 20.78
CA SER A 190 -1.83 -12.17 21.70
C SER A 190 -1.15 -13.21 22.58
N ALA A 191 -1.80 -14.34 22.86
CA ALA A 191 -1.21 -15.45 23.60
C ALA A 191 0.04 -16.02 22.94
N LYS A 192 0.05 -16.15 21.60
CA LYS A 192 1.25 -16.59 20.83
C LYS A 192 2.39 -15.57 20.93
N GLN A 193 2.07 -14.27 20.91
CA GLN A 193 3.07 -13.21 21.02
C GLN A 193 3.67 -13.12 22.43
N LYS A 194 2.93 -13.54 23.47
CA LYS A 194 3.35 -13.56 24.88
C LYS A 194 4.22 -14.77 25.22
N LYS A 195 4.26 -15.83 24.40
CA LYS A 195 5.11 -17.01 24.64
C LYS A 195 6.58 -16.59 24.82
N ILE A 196 7.21 -17.06 25.86
CA ILE A 196 8.63 -16.79 26.18
C ILE A 196 9.53 -17.14 24.98
N SER A 197 9.30 -18.30 24.36
CA SER A 197 10.04 -18.73 23.17
C SER A 197 9.97 -17.72 22.03
N THR A 198 8.78 -17.18 21.73
CA THR A 198 8.59 -16.15 20.68
C THR A 198 9.34 -14.86 21.04
N ARG A 199 9.34 -14.46 22.32
CA ARG A 199 10.05 -13.26 22.80
C ARG A 199 11.56 -13.43 22.72
N ILE A 200 12.09 -14.59 23.12
CA ILE A 200 13.52 -14.91 23.02
C ILE A 200 13.95 -14.93 21.56
N TYR A 201 13.21 -15.61 20.70
CA TYR A 201 13.51 -15.69 19.27
C TYR A 201 13.54 -14.29 18.62
N ARG A 202 12.56 -13.45 18.96
CA ARG A 202 12.53 -12.07 18.53
C ARG A 202 13.72 -11.27 19.03
N PHE A 203 14.07 -11.41 20.30
CA PHE A 203 15.21 -10.71 20.90
C PHE A 203 16.52 -11.09 20.19
N ILE A 204 16.79 -12.39 20.02
CA ILE A 204 17.99 -12.89 19.32
C ILE A 204 18.04 -12.32 17.89
N HIS A 205 16.90 -12.31 17.17
CA HIS A 205 16.83 -11.77 15.82
C HIS A 205 17.11 -10.27 15.75
N LEU A 206 16.68 -9.51 16.76
CA LEU A 206 16.86 -8.06 16.82
C LEU A 206 18.23 -7.64 17.40
N LEU A 207 18.91 -8.52 18.12
CA LEU A 207 20.16 -8.23 18.82
C LEU A 207 21.23 -7.58 17.93
N PRO A 208 21.51 -8.03 16.69
CA PRO A 208 22.49 -7.40 15.81
C PRO A 208 22.15 -5.94 15.46
N TYR A 209 20.86 -5.60 15.39
CA TYR A 209 20.40 -4.22 15.12
C TYR A 209 20.44 -3.34 16.37
N ILE A 210 20.20 -3.93 17.56
CA ILE A 210 20.31 -3.26 18.87
C ILE A 210 21.76 -2.91 19.16
N LEU A 211 22.68 -3.84 18.92
CA LEU A 211 24.13 -3.68 19.12
C LEU A 211 24.82 -2.86 18.03
N GLY A 212 24.10 -2.38 17.01
CA GLY A 212 24.67 -1.60 15.91
C GLY A 212 25.52 -2.42 14.91
N LEU A 213 25.54 -3.76 15.03
CA LEU A 213 26.25 -4.67 14.10
C LEU A 213 25.58 -4.74 12.72
N LYS A 214 24.29 -4.36 12.62
CA LYS A 214 23.56 -4.21 11.37
C LYS A 214 22.89 -2.84 11.31
N PRO A 215 22.83 -2.22 10.12
CA PRO A 215 22.18 -0.93 9.96
C PRO A 215 20.67 -1.02 10.24
N LYS A 216 20.13 -0.01 10.92
CA LYS A 216 18.68 0.08 11.17
C LYS A 216 17.92 0.15 9.85
N LYS A 217 16.97 -0.75 9.67
CA LYS A 217 16.17 -0.84 8.41
C LYS A 217 15.12 0.25 8.30
N TYR A 218 14.62 0.73 9.43
CA TYR A 218 13.47 1.63 9.50
C TYR A 218 13.84 2.97 10.14
N VAL A 219 13.13 4.00 9.74
CA VAL A 219 13.24 5.35 10.28
C VAL A 219 12.88 5.40 11.76
N ASN A 220 13.46 6.34 12.48
CA ASN A 220 13.09 6.61 13.86
C ASN A 220 11.96 7.66 13.90
N LEU A 221 10.71 7.22 14.06
CA LEU A 221 9.56 8.11 14.09
C LEU A 221 9.60 9.12 15.24
N LYS A 222 10.21 8.78 16.40
CA LYS A 222 10.38 9.72 17.51
C LYS A 222 11.25 10.90 17.08
N LYS A 223 12.41 10.63 16.47
CA LYS A 223 13.32 11.66 15.97
C LYS A 223 12.67 12.52 14.86
N ILE A 224 11.88 11.89 13.97
CA ILE A 224 11.15 12.62 12.92
C ILE A 224 10.11 13.56 13.53
N ARG A 225 9.39 13.11 14.55
CA ARG A 225 8.38 13.94 15.26
C ARG A 225 9.03 15.13 15.96
N GLU A 226 10.12 14.94 16.67
CA GLU A 226 10.89 15.99 17.33
C GLU A 226 11.35 17.05 16.32
N ASN A 227 11.95 16.62 15.21
CA ASN A 227 12.40 17.53 14.16
C ASN A 227 11.24 18.31 13.50
N SER A 228 10.07 17.66 13.28
CA SER A 228 8.91 18.33 12.67
C SER A 228 8.26 19.38 13.57
N GLN A 229 8.39 19.24 14.89
CA GLN A 229 7.92 20.27 15.83
C GLN A 229 8.83 21.48 15.87
N ILE A 230 10.15 21.30 15.72
CA ILE A 230 11.13 22.40 15.67
C ILE A 230 10.94 23.27 14.43
N THR A 231 10.52 22.68 13.30
CA THR A 231 10.31 23.42 12.04
C THR A 231 9.01 24.24 12.03
N LYS A 232 8.12 24.05 13.02
CA LYS A 232 6.84 24.78 13.16
C LYS A 232 6.92 25.97 14.15
N LEU A 233 8.07 26.18 14.79
CA LEU A 233 8.41 27.34 15.62
C LEU A 233 9.26 28.34 14.82
#